data_dd586119be00842b3112d6747308130c
#
_entry.id   dd586119be00842b3112d6747308130c
#
_cell.length_a   1.000
_cell.length_b   1.000
_cell.length_c   1.000
_cell.angle_alpha   90.00
_cell.angle_beta   90.00
_cell.angle_gamma   90.00
#
_symmetry.space_group_name_H-M   'P 1'
#
loop_
_entity.id
_entity.type
_entity.pdbx_description
1 polymer ?
#
loop_
_entity_poly.entity_id
_entity_poly.type
_entity_poly.pdbx_seq_one_letter_code
_entity_poly.pdbx_strand_id
1 'polypeptide(L)'
;MDFSYSDEQNSIRELARGILDKELTRDRLKATAATADGIDGALWKTLAEANLLGVAVPEAQGGMGLGLLELCTLLEEIGRAVAPVPVLASLVLGGLPIARFGSEAQRDRWLRALATGDAILSAALVDAGSDDVAQPATRARREGNAWILDGAKRLVPAASRSARVLVAATAAAKPSSSELGVGIFLVDPNAAGVVLTAQRTSTGEPLFDMTLAGVRVSNDDLLGGDAKAGAVAARWIHDCALAALCVTQVGVSERALEITAGHLKERIQFGVPIGSFQSVQHRAADCWIDLQSMRWTAWRAACRIAEDEDATRETSVAKFWAADGGSRLANTAQHLHGGLGVDVDYSIHRYFLWSKAIELSLGAATPQLVRLGRDMAITGPRELT
;
A
#
# COMPACT_ATOMS: atom_id res chain seq x y z
N MET A 1 14.58 22.52 -3.36
CA MET A 1 13.94 21.20 -3.63
C MET A 1 13.20 21.35 -4.95
N ASP A 2 13.51 20.51 -5.93
CA ASP A 2 12.76 20.45 -7.20
C ASP A 2 11.54 19.57 -6.98
N PHE A 3 10.35 20.05 -7.37
CA PHE A 3 9.08 19.35 -7.23
C PHE A 3 8.57 18.83 -8.59
N SER A 4 9.38 18.92 -9.64
CA SER A 4 9.06 18.34 -10.94
C SER A 4 9.33 16.84 -10.94
N TYR A 5 8.55 16.10 -11.70
CA TYR A 5 8.84 14.69 -11.97
C TYR A 5 10.04 14.56 -12.91
N SER A 6 10.85 13.52 -12.70
CA SER A 6 11.91 13.16 -13.64
C SER A 6 11.33 12.64 -14.97
N ASP A 7 12.17 12.53 -16.00
CA ASP A 7 11.76 11.97 -17.29
C ASP A 7 11.34 10.50 -17.15
N GLU A 8 12.02 9.74 -16.28
CA GLU A 8 11.67 8.35 -15.97
C GLU A 8 10.31 8.25 -15.27
N GLN A 9 10.06 9.12 -14.29
CA GLN A 9 8.77 9.18 -13.58
C GLN A 9 7.63 9.54 -14.53
N ASN A 10 7.85 10.51 -15.43
CA ASN A 10 6.86 10.88 -16.45
C ASN A 10 6.60 9.73 -17.41
N SER A 11 7.64 9.02 -17.87
CA SER A 11 7.51 7.87 -18.77
C SER A 11 6.71 6.72 -18.11
N ILE A 12 6.97 6.40 -16.84
CA ILE A 12 6.21 5.39 -16.07
C ILE A 12 4.75 5.81 -15.95
N ARG A 13 4.51 7.08 -15.62
CA ARG A 13 3.16 7.66 -15.46
C ARG A 13 2.35 7.54 -16.74
N GLU A 14 2.92 7.98 -17.87
CA GLU A 14 2.24 7.94 -19.17
C GLU A 14 1.96 6.51 -19.62
N LEU A 15 2.93 5.60 -19.47
CA LEU A 15 2.77 4.20 -19.83
C LEU A 15 1.70 3.52 -18.95
N ALA A 16 1.77 3.68 -17.63
CA ALA A 16 0.80 3.11 -16.70
C ALA A 16 -0.60 3.65 -16.98
N ARG A 17 -0.76 4.97 -17.13
CA ARG A 17 -2.03 5.62 -17.47
C ARG A 17 -2.61 5.10 -18.78
N GLY A 18 -1.79 5.02 -19.84
CA GLY A 18 -2.25 4.52 -21.14
C GLY A 18 -2.75 3.08 -21.08
N ILE A 19 -2.09 2.20 -20.32
CA ILE A 19 -2.53 0.82 -20.10
C ILE A 19 -3.83 0.79 -19.29
N LEU A 20 -3.87 1.50 -18.16
CA LEU A 20 -5.01 1.46 -17.24
C LEU A 20 -6.27 2.07 -17.88
N ASP A 21 -6.16 3.19 -18.57
CA ASP A 21 -7.30 3.82 -19.25
C ASP A 21 -7.86 2.93 -20.40
N LYS A 22 -6.98 2.19 -21.09
CA LYS A 22 -7.40 1.25 -22.15
C LYS A 22 -8.05 -0.02 -21.59
N GLU A 23 -7.44 -0.59 -20.55
CA GLU A 23 -7.81 -1.93 -20.06
C GLU A 23 -8.99 -1.90 -19.07
N LEU A 24 -9.11 -0.85 -18.24
CA LEU A 24 -10.09 -0.80 -17.17
C LEU A 24 -11.41 -0.18 -17.61
N THR A 25 -12.20 -0.99 -18.31
CA THR A 25 -13.59 -0.65 -18.58
C THR A 25 -14.46 -0.89 -17.35
N ARG A 26 -15.63 -0.23 -17.30
CA ARG A 26 -16.63 -0.44 -16.25
C ARG A 26 -17.04 -1.91 -16.11
N ASP A 27 -17.26 -2.58 -17.25
CA ASP A 27 -17.69 -3.99 -17.25
C ASP A 27 -16.58 -4.90 -16.72
N ARG A 28 -15.31 -4.63 -17.06
CA ARG A 28 -14.16 -5.35 -16.53
C ARG A 28 -14.02 -5.17 -15.02
N LEU A 29 -14.18 -3.95 -14.50
CA LEU A 29 -14.17 -3.69 -13.06
C LEU A 29 -15.31 -4.42 -12.32
N LYS A 30 -16.52 -4.50 -12.92
CA LYS A 30 -17.62 -5.29 -12.36
C LYS A 30 -17.34 -6.78 -12.39
N ALA A 31 -16.80 -7.29 -13.51
CA ALA A 31 -16.45 -8.70 -13.65
C ALA A 31 -15.39 -9.11 -12.64
N THR A 32 -14.34 -8.30 -12.47
CA THR A 32 -13.30 -8.57 -11.46
C THR A 32 -13.84 -8.55 -10.04
N ALA A 33 -14.70 -7.59 -9.70
CA ALA A 33 -15.34 -7.52 -8.37
C ALA A 33 -16.24 -8.73 -8.05
N ALA A 34 -16.70 -9.45 -9.06
CA ALA A 34 -17.49 -10.68 -8.92
C ALA A 34 -16.63 -11.95 -8.80
N THR A 35 -15.30 -11.87 -9.00
CA THR A 35 -14.40 -13.00 -8.80
C THR A 35 -14.16 -13.28 -7.32
N ALA A 36 -13.76 -14.51 -7.00
CA ALA A 36 -13.55 -14.90 -5.60
C ALA A 36 -12.37 -14.18 -4.92
N ASP A 37 -11.40 -13.73 -5.71
CA ASP A 37 -10.17 -13.11 -5.23
C ASP A 37 -10.07 -11.60 -5.52
N GLY A 38 -11.01 -11.04 -6.28
CA GLY A 38 -11.06 -9.61 -6.59
C GLY A 38 -9.83 -9.06 -7.32
N ILE A 39 -8.99 -9.93 -7.91
CA ILE A 39 -7.76 -9.55 -8.61
C ILE A 39 -7.94 -9.71 -10.12
N ASP A 40 -7.59 -8.68 -10.88
CA ASP A 40 -7.50 -8.75 -12.33
C ASP A 40 -6.17 -9.36 -12.78
N GLY A 41 -6.15 -10.68 -12.92
CA GLY A 41 -4.93 -11.41 -13.32
C GLY A 41 -4.48 -11.13 -14.76
N ALA A 42 -5.38 -10.71 -15.66
CA ALA A 42 -4.99 -10.34 -17.01
C ALA A 42 -4.31 -8.96 -17.02
N LEU A 43 -4.84 -8.00 -16.27
CA LEU A 43 -4.18 -6.69 -16.08
C LEU A 43 -2.81 -6.84 -15.41
N TRP A 44 -2.71 -7.72 -14.40
CA TRP A 44 -1.43 -8.04 -13.75
C TRP A 44 -0.37 -8.47 -14.76
N LYS A 45 -0.72 -9.37 -15.69
CA LYS A 45 0.17 -9.82 -16.77
C LYS A 45 0.52 -8.69 -17.73
N THR A 46 -0.45 -7.88 -18.13
CA THR A 46 -0.20 -6.71 -19.00
C THR A 46 0.79 -5.74 -18.37
N LEU A 47 0.68 -5.49 -17.06
CA LEU A 47 1.64 -4.64 -16.33
C LEU A 47 3.04 -5.28 -16.27
N ALA A 48 3.12 -6.61 -16.14
CA ALA A 48 4.39 -7.34 -16.19
C ALA A 48 5.04 -7.27 -17.57
N GLU A 49 4.29 -7.51 -18.64
CA GLU A 49 4.76 -7.40 -20.04
C GLU A 49 5.27 -5.99 -20.38
N ALA A 50 4.69 -4.96 -19.76
CA ALA A 50 5.16 -3.59 -19.86
C ALA A 50 6.33 -3.26 -18.90
N ASN A 51 6.87 -4.26 -18.19
CA ASN A 51 7.91 -4.17 -17.16
C ASN A 51 7.55 -3.25 -15.96
N LEU A 52 6.29 -2.85 -15.79
CA LEU A 52 5.87 -1.98 -14.69
C LEU A 52 5.93 -2.68 -13.33
N LEU A 53 5.87 -4.01 -13.28
CA LEU A 53 6.11 -4.76 -12.04
C LEU A 53 7.60 -4.82 -11.66
N GLY A 54 8.49 -4.55 -12.62
CA GLY A 54 9.95 -4.50 -12.45
C GLY A 54 10.49 -3.14 -12.05
N VAL A 55 9.66 -2.09 -11.88
CA VAL A 55 10.10 -0.71 -11.65
C VAL A 55 11.16 -0.62 -10.54
N ALA A 56 10.89 -1.16 -9.36
CA ALA A 56 11.80 -1.13 -8.21
C ALA A 56 12.56 -2.46 -7.99
N VAL A 57 12.55 -3.35 -8.96
CA VAL A 57 13.35 -4.59 -8.96
C VAL A 57 14.73 -4.27 -9.53
N PRO A 58 15.84 -4.72 -8.90
CA PRO A 58 17.18 -4.49 -9.43
C PRO A 58 17.37 -5.09 -10.83
N GLU A 59 18.20 -4.47 -11.66
CA GLU A 59 18.49 -4.92 -13.04
C GLU A 59 19.01 -6.37 -13.09
N ALA A 60 19.83 -6.77 -12.12
CA ALA A 60 20.36 -8.13 -12.00
C ALA A 60 19.25 -9.19 -11.88
N GLN A 61 18.07 -8.82 -11.41
CA GLN A 61 16.88 -9.66 -11.29
C GLN A 61 15.85 -9.39 -12.40
N GLY A 62 16.23 -8.63 -13.44
CA GLY A 62 15.39 -8.39 -14.63
C GLY A 62 14.41 -7.23 -14.49
N GLY A 63 14.59 -6.36 -13.48
CA GLY A 63 13.82 -5.13 -13.31
C GLY A 63 14.47 -3.90 -13.95
N MET A 64 13.92 -2.72 -13.65
CA MET A 64 14.41 -1.43 -14.15
C MET A 64 15.51 -0.84 -13.25
N GLY A 65 15.74 -1.36 -12.04
CA GLY A 65 16.73 -0.84 -11.10
C GLY A 65 16.40 0.55 -10.53
N LEU A 66 15.14 0.98 -10.64
CA LEU A 66 14.68 2.27 -10.12
C LEU A 66 14.30 2.16 -8.64
N GLY A 67 13.72 3.22 -8.07
CA GLY A 67 13.49 3.32 -6.63
C GLY A 67 12.04 3.41 -6.20
N LEU A 68 11.89 3.77 -4.92
CA LEU A 68 10.58 3.98 -4.29
C LEU A 68 9.82 5.12 -4.97
N LEU A 69 10.49 6.18 -5.44
CA LEU A 69 9.82 7.35 -6.03
C LEU A 69 9.13 7.00 -7.35
N GLU A 70 9.78 6.22 -8.19
CA GLU A 70 9.23 5.74 -9.46
C GLU A 70 8.09 4.74 -9.21
N LEU A 71 8.22 3.89 -8.19
CA LEU A 71 7.13 3.03 -7.76
C LEU A 71 5.93 3.84 -7.22
N CYS A 72 6.17 4.94 -6.51
CA CYS A 72 5.12 5.85 -6.07
C CYS A 72 4.35 6.45 -7.27
N THR A 73 5.05 6.78 -8.36
CA THR A 73 4.40 7.25 -9.59
C THR A 73 3.43 6.21 -10.16
N LEU A 74 3.84 4.94 -10.21
CA LEU A 74 2.95 3.84 -10.61
C LEU A 74 1.75 3.70 -9.66
N LEU A 75 1.98 3.78 -8.34
CA LEU A 75 0.91 3.67 -7.34
C LEU A 75 -0.11 4.80 -7.42
N GLU A 76 0.30 6.01 -7.77
CA GLU A 76 -0.60 7.13 -8.01
C GLU A 76 -1.55 6.81 -9.19
N GLU A 77 -1.05 6.23 -10.29
CA GLU A 77 -1.88 5.82 -11.42
C GLU A 77 -2.78 4.61 -11.10
N ILE A 78 -2.30 3.64 -10.31
CA ILE A 78 -3.15 2.54 -9.78
C ILE A 78 -4.32 3.10 -8.97
N GLY A 79 -4.06 4.09 -8.10
CA GLY A 79 -5.11 4.78 -7.34
C GLY A 79 -6.07 5.58 -8.23
N ARG A 80 -5.53 6.32 -9.21
CA ARG A 80 -6.31 7.08 -10.19
C ARG A 80 -7.30 6.21 -10.96
N ALA A 81 -6.88 4.99 -11.30
CA ALA A 81 -7.71 4.03 -12.02
C ALA A 81 -8.56 3.11 -11.12
N VAL A 82 -8.38 3.16 -9.80
CA VAL A 82 -8.92 2.20 -8.81
C VAL A 82 -8.71 0.76 -9.29
N ALA A 83 -7.48 0.47 -9.75
CA ALA A 83 -7.15 -0.76 -10.44
C ALA A 83 -7.08 -1.96 -9.48
N PRO A 84 -7.86 -3.03 -9.71
CA PRO A 84 -7.93 -4.18 -8.82
C PRO A 84 -6.75 -5.15 -9.06
N VAL A 85 -5.54 -4.67 -8.80
CA VAL A 85 -4.28 -5.42 -8.90
C VAL A 85 -3.44 -5.23 -7.64
N PRO A 86 -2.73 -6.27 -7.17
CA PRO A 86 -2.05 -6.24 -5.88
C PRO A 86 -0.68 -5.55 -5.94
N VAL A 87 -0.55 -4.40 -6.64
CA VAL A 87 0.71 -3.68 -6.81
C VAL A 87 1.29 -3.23 -5.46
N LEU A 88 0.48 -2.63 -4.58
CA LEU A 88 0.94 -2.23 -3.25
C LEU A 88 1.41 -3.44 -2.44
N ALA A 89 0.61 -4.51 -2.38
CA ALA A 89 0.95 -5.72 -1.65
C ALA A 89 2.24 -6.35 -2.18
N SER A 90 2.35 -6.47 -3.51
CA SER A 90 3.39 -7.26 -4.13
C SER A 90 4.70 -6.49 -4.28
N LEU A 91 4.65 -5.26 -4.77
CA LEU A 91 5.87 -4.48 -5.01
C LEU A 91 6.37 -3.80 -3.73
N VAL A 92 5.47 -3.17 -2.96
CA VAL A 92 5.89 -2.40 -1.77
C VAL A 92 6.10 -3.31 -0.57
N LEU A 93 5.12 -4.16 -0.24
CA LEU A 93 5.20 -4.97 0.98
C LEU A 93 6.07 -6.21 0.81
N GLY A 94 6.15 -6.77 -0.41
CA GLY A 94 6.93 -7.97 -0.71
C GLY A 94 8.25 -7.67 -1.39
N GLY A 95 8.23 -7.02 -2.55
CA GLY A 95 9.39 -6.81 -3.43
C GLY A 95 10.44 -5.89 -2.84
N LEU A 96 10.08 -4.67 -2.43
CA LEU A 96 11.03 -3.71 -1.85
C LEU A 96 11.81 -4.27 -0.64
N PRO A 97 11.16 -4.93 0.34
CA PRO A 97 11.91 -5.52 1.47
C PRO A 97 12.90 -6.60 1.05
N ILE A 98 12.52 -7.45 0.08
CA ILE A 98 13.43 -8.49 -0.44
C ILE A 98 14.59 -7.84 -1.20
N ALA A 99 14.34 -6.79 -1.99
CA ALA A 99 15.39 -6.07 -2.71
C ALA A 99 16.40 -5.45 -1.74
N ARG A 100 15.93 -4.85 -0.65
CA ARG A 100 16.76 -4.14 0.32
C ARG A 100 17.47 -5.07 1.32
N PHE A 101 16.74 -6.00 1.91
CA PHE A 101 17.19 -6.80 3.06
C PHE A 101 17.40 -8.28 2.73
N GLY A 102 16.92 -8.76 1.58
CA GLY A 102 17.03 -10.16 1.20
C GLY A 102 18.44 -10.62 0.90
N SER A 103 18.72 -11.90 1.10
CA SER A 103 19.92 -12.54 0.58
C SER A 103 19.91 -12.57 -0.96
N GLU A 104 21.07 -12.81 -1.58
CA GLU A 104 21.18 -12.94 -3.03
C GLU A 104 20.23 -14.03 -3.57
N ALA A 105 20.21 -15.20 -2.92
CA ALA A 105 19.31 -16.28 -3.28
C ALA A 105 17.81 -15.91 -3.17
N GLN A 106 17.45 -15.12 -2.14
CA GLN A 106 16.08 -14.64 -1.99
C GLN A 106 15.71 -13.61 -3.08
N ARG A 107 16.64 -12.69 -3.39
CA ARG A 107 16.46 -11.72 -4.49
C ARG A 107 16.31 -12.44 -5.83
N ASP A 108 17.21 -13.36 -6.17
CA ASP A 108 17.17 -14.08 -7.44
C ASP A 108 15.88 -14.90 -7.60
N ARG A 109 15.44 -15.53 -6.52
CA ARG A 109 14.25 -16.39 -6.57
C ARG A 109 12.96 -15.57 -6.69
N TRP A 110 12.80 -14.56 -5.85
CA TRP A 110 11.50 -13.91 -5.68
C TRP A 110 11.34 -12.66 -6.55
N LEU A 111 12.40 -11.88 -6.76
CA LEU A 111 12.29 -10.64 -7.53
C LEU A 111 12.21 -10.90 -9.03
N ARG A 112 12.87 -11.95 -9.55
CA ARG A 112 12.69 -12.35 -10.96
C ARG A 112 11.25 -12.77 -11.24
N ALA A 113 10.70 -13.63 -10.40
CA ALA A 113 9.31 -14.07 -10.54
C ALA A 113 8.29 -12.94 -10.36
N LEU A 114 8.62 -11.94 -9.50
CA LEU A 114 7.82 -10.75 -9.35
C LEU A 114 7.83 -9.87 -10.60
N ALA A 115 9.00 -9.58 -11.16
CA ALA A 115 9.16 -8.73 -12.35
C ALA A 115 8.43 -9.30 -13.58
N THR A 116 8.43 -10.64 -13.74
CA THR A 116 7.69 -11.33 -14.81
C THR A 116 6.20 -11.52 -14.53
N GLY A 117 5.73 -11.15 -13.33
CA GLY A 117 4.34 -11.35 -12.91
C GLY A 117 3.97 -12.80 -12.55
N ASP A 118 4.95 -13.71 -12.48
CA ASP A 118 4.74 -15.13 -12.13
C ASP A 118 4.51 -15.33 -10.63
N ALA A 119 4.96 -14.38 -9.80
CA ALA A 119 4.73 -14.39 -8.37
C ALA A 119 4.06 -13.11 -7.89
N ILE A 120 3.09 -13.25 -6.98
CA ILE A 120 2.57 -12.21 -6.12
C ILE A 120 3.22 -12.39 -4.76
N LEU A 121 3.65 -11.31 -4.14
CA LEU A 121 4.21 -11.27 -2.79
C LEU A 121 3.32 -10.43 -1.88
N SER A 122 3.47 -10.56 -0.58
CA SER A 122 2.75 -9.74 0.39
C SER A 122 3.50 -9.63 1.71
N ALA A 123 3.00 -8.79 2.63
CA ALA A 123 3.43 -8.80 4.02
C ALA A 123 2.26 -8.67 5.00
N ALA A 124 2.44 -9.29 6.15
CA ALA A 124 1.51 -9.29 7.26
C ALA A 124 1.99 -8.30 8.34
N LEU A 125 1.61 -7.02 8.21
CA LEU A 125 2.06 -5.95 9.09
C LEU A 125 1.24 -5.81 10.37
N VAL A 126 -0.08 -6.06 10.30
CA VAL A 126 -0.97 -5.89 11.45
C VAL A 126 -0.99 -7.16 12.28
N ASP A 127 -0.55 -7.05 13.53
CA ASP A 127 -0.57 -8.16 14.48
C ASP A 127 -1.85 -8.17 15.32
N ALA A 128 -2.38 -9.33 15.68
CA ALA A 128 -3.60 -9.41 16.47
C ALA A 128 -3.42 -8.95 17.94
N GLY A 129 -2.20 -8.73 18.38
CA GLY A 129 -1.88 -8.39 19.77
C GLY A 129 -0.86 -7.27 19.94
N SER A 130 -0.52 -6.54 18.86
CA SER A 130 0.42 -5.42 18.94
C SER A 130 0.11 -4.36 17.87
N ASP A 131 0.20 -3.09 18.28
CA ASP A 131 0.10 -1.93 17.38
C ASP A 131 1.48 -1.50 16.85
N ASP A 132 2.57 -2.08 17.36
CA ASP A 132 3.94 -1.77 16.95
C ASP A 132 4.50 -2.90 16.08
N VAL A 133 4.72 -2.61 14.80
CA VAL A 133 5.27 -3.57 13.83
C VAL A 133 6.67 -4.07 14.21
N ALA A 134 7.40 -3.30 15.02
CA ALA A 134 8.72 -3.67 15.53
C ALA A 134 8.67 -4.47 16.85
N GLN A 135 7.47 -4.67 17.39
CA GLN A 135 7.21 -5.49 18.58
C GLN A 135 6.05 -6.46 18.32
N PRO A 136 6.19 -7.36 17.32
CA PRO A 136 5.10 -8.25 16.95
C PRO A 136 4.75 -9.22 18.09
N ALA A 137 3.44 -9.46 18.28
CA ALA A 137 2.93 -10.48 19.21
C ALA A 137 3.13 -11.90 18.65
N THR A 138 3.22 -12.06 17.34
CA THR A 138 3.61 -13.33 16.68
C THR A 138 5.01 -13.73 17.14
N ARG A 139 5.20 -15.00 17.45
CA ARG A 139 6.45 -15.54 18.01
C ARG A 139 7.10 -16.52 17.05
N ALA A 140 8.43 -16.51 17.03
CA ALA A 140 9.24 -17.49 16.33
C ALA A 140 10.22 -18.14 17.31
N ARG A 141 10.22 -19.46 17.39
CA ARG A 141 11.22 -20.21 18.16
C ARG A 141 12.11 -21.02 17.22
N ARG A 142 13.40 -21.06 17.50
CA ARG A 142 14.34 -21.82 16.69
C ARG A 142 14.27 -23.31 17.03
N GLU A 143 14.26 -24.15 16.00
CA GLU A 143 14.28 -25.60 16.12
C GLU A 143 15.26 -26.21 15.08
N GLY A 144 16.50 -26.43 15.52
CA GLY A 144 17.59 -26.86 14.62
C GLY A 144 17.90 -25.79 13.56
N ASN A 145 17.75 -26.19 12.29
CA ASN A 145 17.93 -25.27 11.14
C ASN A 145 16.61 -24.70 10.62
N ALA A 146 15.58 -24.70 11.45
CA ALA A 146 14.28 -24.14 11.11
C ALA A 146 13.74 -23.26 12.25
N TRP A 147 12.66 -22.56 11.94
CA TRP A 147 11.88 -21.75 12.86
C TRP A 147 10.45 -22.25 12.92
N ILE A 148 9.84 -22.18 14.06
CA ILE A 148 8.43 -22.50 14.30
C ILE A 148 7.71 -21.23 14.68
N LEU A 149 6.71 -20.86 13.89
CA LEU A 149 5.94 -19.64 14.06
C LEU A 149 4.57 -19.92 14.64
N ASP A 150 4.21 -19.11 15.64
CA ASP A 150 2.90 -19.14 16.32
C ASP A 150 2.37 -17.71 16.47
N GLY A 151 1.11 -17.45 16.07
CA GLY A 151 0.50 -16.14 16.18
C GLY A 151 -0.67 -15.91 15.25
N ALA A 152 -1.11 -14.65 15.16
CA ALA A 152 -2.20 -14.27 14.27
C ALA A 152 -1.95 -12.87 13.69
N LYS A 153 -2.04 -12.77 12.38
CA LYS A 153 -1.96 -11.54 11.61
C LYS A 153 -3.33 -11.17 11.06
N ARG A 154 -3.58 -9.88 10.92
CA ARG A 154 -4.85 -9.33 10.46
C ARG A 154 -4.70 -8.62 9.14
N LEU A 155 -5.76 -8.67 8.33
CA LEU A 155 -5.91 -7.87 7.11
C LEU A 155 -4.71 -8.00 6.16
N VAL A 156 -4.20 -9.22 5.97
CA VAL A 156 -3.07 -9.50 5.08
C VAL A 156 -3.54 -9.41 3.62
N PRO A 157 -3.03 -8.46 2.82
CA PRO A 157 -3.51 -8.27 1.46
C PRO A 157 -3.03 -9.41 0.55
N ALA A 158 -3.89 -9.84 -0.37
CA ALA A 158 -3.62 -10.84 -1.41
C ALA A 158 -2.98 -12.15 -0.92
N ALA A 159 -3.12 -12.51 0.37
CA ALA A 159 -2.42 -13.65 0.97
C ALA A 159 -2.68 -14.99 0.24
N SER A 160 -3.92 -15.24 -0.19
CA SER A 160 -4.28 -16.50 -0.88
C SER A 160 -3.66 -16.66 -2.27
N ARG A 161 -3.20 -15.56 -2.88
CA ARG A 161 -2.55 -15.54 -4.20
C ARG A 161 -1.04 -15.36 -4.09
N SER A 162 -0.54 -15.09 -2.88
CA SER A 162 0.89 -14.83 -2.68
C SER A 162 1.71 -16.11 -2.68
N ALA A 163 2.84 -16.08 -3.40
CA ALA A 163 3.84 -17.13 -3.32
C ALA A 163 4.55 -17.12 -1.94
N ARG A 164 4.71 -15.92 -1.35
CA ARG A 164 5.24 -15.71 0.00
C ARG A 164 4.58 -14.49 0.65
N VAL A 165 4.38 -14.61 1.96
CA VAL A 165 3.95 -13.52 2.84
C VAL A 165 5.07 -13.25 3.83
N LEU A 166 5.56 -12.01 3.88
CA LEU A 166 6.55 -11.58 4.86
C LEU A 166 5.88 -11.41 6.21
N VAL A 167 6.31 -12.16 7.20
CA VAL A 167 5.74 -12.19 8.55
C VAL A 167 6.79 -11.76 9.56
N ALA A 168 6.58 -10.62 10.22
CA ALA A 168 7.40 -10.22 11.35
C ALA A 168 7.00 -11.03 12.59
N ALA A 169 7.99 -11.57 13.30
CA ALA A 169 7.78 -12.31 14.53
C ALA A 169 8.90 -12.03 15.54
N THR A 170 8.55 -11.96 16.83
CA THR A 170 9.52 -11.91 17.92
C THR A 170 10.27 -13.23 17.98
N ALA A 171 11.58 -13.18 17.78
CA ALA A 171 12.45 -14.34 17.64
C ALA A 171 13.37 -14.46 18.88
N ALA A 172 13.34 -15.62 19.52
CA ALA A 172 14.34 -15.97 20.53
C ALA A 172 15.48 -16.74 19.86
N ALA A 173 16.68 -16.19 19.88
CA ALA A 173 17.86 -16.80 19.26
C ALA A 173 18.22 -18.16 19.89
N LYS A 174 17.87 -18.36 21.18
CA LYS A 174 17.99 -19.63 21.91
C LYS A 174 16.78 -19.78 22.85
N PRO A 175 16.34 -21.01 23.15
CA PRO A 175 15.23 -21.23 24.09
C PRO A 175 15.42 -20.62 25.48
N SER A 176 16.66 -20.36 25.88
CA SER A 176 17.06 -19.77 27.19
C SER A 176 17.51 -18.30 27.06
N SER A 177 17.44 -17.68 25.88
CA SER A 177 17.89 -16.29 25.69
C SER A 177 16.83 -15.31 26.13
N SER A 178 17.19 -14.38 27.01
CA SER A 178 16.39 -13.20 27.33
C SER A 178 16.45 -12.12 26.25
N GLU A 179 17.41 -12.22 25.30
CA GLU A 179 17.48 -11.33 24.15
C GLU A 179 16.50 -11.78 23.07
N LEU A 180 15.46 -11.00 22.94
CA LEU A 180 14.47 -11.13 21.86
C LEU A 180 14.84 -10.20 20.73
N GLY A 181 15.03 -10.77 19.53
CA GLY A 181 15.08 -10.01 18.28
C GLY A 181 13.74 -10.04 17.55
N VAL A 182 13.69 -9.39 16.41
CA VAL A 182 12.57 -9.53 15.46
C VAL A 182 13.14 -10.14 14.19
N GLY A 183 12.55 -11.25 13.73
CA GLY A 183 12.82 -11.82 12.42
C GLY A 183 11.66 -11.53 11.47
N ILE A 184 11.97 -11.41 10.18
CA ILE A 184 10.96 -11.37 9.12
C ILE A 184 11.08 -12.65 8.31
N PHE A 185 10.00 -13.42 8.23
CA PHE A 185 9.98 -14.76 7.63
C PHE A 185 9.14 -14.76 6.36
N LEU A 186 9.67 -15.34 5.27
CA LEU A 186 8.95 -15.55 4.01
C LEU A 186 8.09 -16.80 4.12
N VAL A 187 6.87 -16.65 4.63
CA VAL A 187 5.95 -17.76 4.89
C VAL A 187 5.20 -18.16 3.63
N ASP A 188 5.13 -19.45 3.34
CA ASP A 188 4.23 -19.98 2.34
C ASP A 188 2.80 -19.98 2.90
N PRO A 189 1.84 -19.26 2.30
CA PRO A 189 0.47 -19.21 2.80
C PRO A 189 -0.27 -20.56 2.74
N ASN A 190 0.27 -21.53 2.00
CA ASN A 190 -0.26 -22.90 1.90
C ASN A 190 0.47 -23.90 2.81
N ALA A 191 1.44 -23.46 3.62
CA ALA A 191 2.18 -24.33 4.51
C ALA A 191 1.28 -24.94 5.60
N ALA A 192 1.64 -26.14 6.07
CA ALA A 192 0.96 -26.76 7.18
C ALA A 192 1.00 -25.85 8.42
N GLY A 193 -0.14 -25.66 9.07
CA GLY A 193 -0.30 -24.78 10.24
C GLY A 193 -0.69 -23.34 9.88
N VAL A 194 -0.76 -22.96 8.60
CA VAL A 194 -1.31 -21.69 8.14
C VAL A 194 -2.80 -21.85 7.87
N VAL A 195 -3.60 -20.95 8.45
CA VAL A 195 -5.03 -20.83 8.13
C VAL A 195 -5.32 -19.40 7.69
N LEU A 196 -5.87 -19.27 6.49
CA LEU A 196 -6.33 -17.99 5.93
C LEU A 196 -7.85 -17.88 6.07
N THR A 197 -8.32 -16.82 6.70
CA THR A 197 -9.76 -16.50 6.80
C THR A 197 -10.03 -15.23 5.99
N ALA A 198 -10.76 -15.38 4.89
CA ALA A 198 -11.09 -14.27 4.00
C ALA A 198 -11.95 -13.21 4.73
N GLN A 199 -11.62 -11.96 4.55
CA GLN A 199 -12.38 -10.80 5.02
C GLN A 199 -13.17 -10.18 3.87
N ARG A 200 -14.42 -9.85 4.11
CA ARG A 200 -15.25 -9.15 3.12
C ARG A 200 -14.97 -7.65 3.21
N THR A 201 -14.36 -7.10 2.17
CA THR A 201 -14.03 -5.67 2.08
C THR A 201 -15.05 -4.92 1.22
N SER A 202 -15.18 -3.62 1.45
CA SER A 202 -16.04 -2.75 0.64
C SER A 202 -15.51 -2.49 -0.77
N THR A 203 -14.21 -2.60 -0.96
CA THR A 203 -13.53 -2.44 -2.26
C THR A 203 -13.50 -3.70 -3.10
N GLY A 204 -13.77 -4.88 -2.48
CA GLY A 204 -13.53 -6.19 -3.09
C GLY A 204 -12.07 -6.64 -3.03
N GLU A 205 -11.18 -5.85 -2.44
CA GLU A 205 -9.78 -6.22 -2.26
C GLU A 205 -9.65 -7.48 -1.38
N PRO A 206 -8.82 -8.47 -1.76
CA PRO A 206 -8.70 -9.72 -1.02
C PRO A 206 -7.82 -9.54 0.22
N LEU A 207 -8.45 -9.32 1.37
CA LEU A 207 -7.79 -9.28 2.68
C LEU A 207 -8.07 -10.55 3.47
N PHE A 208 -7.09 -10.99 4.24
CA PHE A 208 -7.18 -12.22 5.02
C PHE A 208 -6.67 -12.02 6.46
N ASP A 209 -7.35 -12.65 7.40
CA ASP A 209 -6.72 -12.96 8.69
C ASP A 209 -5.90 -14.23 8.52
N MET A 210 -4.65 -14.23 9.00
CA MET A 210 -3.70 -15.31 8.85
C MET A 210 -3.32 -15.84 10.24
N THR A 211 -3.76 -17.05 10.57
CA THR A 211 -3.37 -17.75 11.80
C THR A 211 -2.20 -18.67 11.52
N LEU A 212 -1.21 -18.64 12.41
CA LEU A 212 0.00 -19.45 12.37
C LEU A 212 0.00 -20.36 13.60
N ALA A 213 -0.05 -21.68 13.40
CA ALA A 213 -0.07 -22.66 14.46
C ALA A 213 1.03 -23.70 14.22
N GLY A 214 2.19 -23.50 14.83
CA GLY A 214 3.35 -24.38 14.65
C GLY A 214 3.91 -24.39 13.23
N VAL A 215 3.82 -23.27 12.49
CA VAL A 215 4.27 -23.18 11.11
C VAL A 215 5.79 -23.30 11.02
N ARG A 216 6.25 -24.32 10.32
CA ARG A 216 7.70 -24.59 10.13
C ARG A 216 8.23 -23.81 8.93
N VAL A 217 9.22 -22.95 9.17
CA VAL A 217 9.88 -22.10 8.16
C VAL A 217 11.38 -22.41 8.14
N SER A 218 11.96 -22.56 6.96
CA SER A 218 13.42 -22.77 6.82
C SER A 218 14.20 -21.54 7.27
N ASN A 219 15.44 -21.76 7.72
CA ASN A 219 16.34 -20.64 7.99
C ASN A 219 16.66 -19.82 6.71
N ASP A 220 16.58 -20.45 5.55
CA ASP A 220 16.76 -19.77 4.25
C ASP A 220 15.61 -18.84 3.89
N ASP A 221 14.45 -19.01 4.53
CA ASP A 221 13.29 -18.13 4.41
C ASP A 221 13.26 -17.03 5.49
N LEU A 222 14.28 -16.92 6.36
CA LEU A 222 14.50 -15.74 7.20
C LEU A 222 15.10 -14.62 6.34
N LEU A 223 14.45 -13.47 6.25
CA LEU A 223 14.87 -12.35 5.40
C LEU A 223 16.29 -11.91 5.77
N GLY A 224 17.21 -11.96 4.81
CA GLY A 224 18.63 -11.64 4.99
C GLY A 224 19.39 -12.58 5.92
N GLY A 225 18.76 -13.63 6.45
CA GLY A 225 19.37 -14.59 7.35
C GLY A 225 19.65 -14.10 8.78
N ASP A 226 19.24 -12.88 9.13
CA ASP A 226 19.48 -12.26 10.44
C ASP A 226 18.19 -11.81 11.14
N ALA A 227 17.90 -12.43 12.29
CA ALA A 227 16.75 -12.07 13.12
C ALA A 227 16.96 -10.77 13.94
N LYS A 228 18.16 -10.19 13.98
CA LYS A 228 18.43 -8.97 14.77
C LYS A 228 18.05 -7.70 13.99
N ALA A 229 18.14 -7.73 12.68
CA ALA A 229 17.82 -6.59 11.82
C ALA A 229 16.30 -6.42 11.54
N GLY A 230 15.48 -7.38 11.92
CA GLY A 230 14.07 -7.44 11.56
C GLY A 230 13.21 -6.30 12.12
N ALA A 231 13.53 -5.75 13.29
CA ALA A 231 12.79 -4.59 13.83
C ALA A 231 13.00 -3.34 12.97
N VAL A 232 14.21 -3.10 12.48
CA VAL A 232 14.52 -2.01 11.54
C VAL A 232 13.81 -2.23 10.22
N ALA A 233 13.89 -3.45 9.69
CA ALA A 233 13.20 -3.80 8.45
C ALA A 233 11.67 -3.68 8.58
N ALA A 234 11.07 -4.11 9.69
CA ALA A 234 9.64 -3.99 9.93
C ALA A 234 9.17 -2.52 9.95
N ARG A 235 9.92 -1.62 10.62
CA ARG A 235 9.62 -0.18 10.61
C ARG A 235 9.73 0.40 9.21
N TRP A 236 10.80 0.08 8.51
CA TRP A 236 11.01 0.55 7.14
C TRP A 236 9.88 0.08 6.18
N ILE A 237 9.48 -1.19 6.28
CA ILE A 237 8.34 -1.73 5.49
C ILE A 237 7.06 -0.97 5.83
N HIS A 238 6.83 -0.71 7.10
CA HIS A 238 5.65 0.03 7.55
C HIS A 238 5.64 1.48 7.01
N ASP A 239 6.79 2.16 7.05
CA ASP A 239 6.89 3.53 6.51
C ASP A 239 6.71 3.55 4.98
N CYS A 240 7.29 2.59 4.25
CA CYS A 240 7.02 2.40 2.83
C CYS A 240 5.52 2.14 2.55
N ALA A 241 4.87 1.30 3.37
CA ALA A 241 3.45 1.02 3.24
C ALA A 241 2.58 2.27 3.44
N LEU A 242 2.90 3.10 4.46
CA LEU A 242 2.19 4.35 4.71
C LEU A 242 2.37 5.34 3.55
N ALA A 243 3.61 5.54 3.07
CA ALA A 243 3.88 6.41 1.93
C ALA A 243 3.14 5.93 0.67
N ALA A 244 3.17 4.63 0.39
CA ALA A 244 2.47 4.00 -0.74
C ALA A 244 0.95 4.20 -0.68
N LEU A 245 0.33 4.01 0.50
CA LEU A 245 -1.09 4.29 0.71
C LEU A 245 -1.41 5.77 0.47
N CYS A 246 -0.54 6.68 0.92
CA CYS A 246 -0.74 8.12 0.76
C CYS A 246 -0.69 8.54 -0.71
N VAL A 247 0.28 8.07 -1.50
CA VAL A 247 0.35 8.39 -2.93
C VAL A 247 -0.79 7.74 -3.72
N THR A 248 -1.21 6.53 -3.34
CA THR A 248 -2.39 5.88 -3.92
C THR A 248 -3.65 6.73 -3.65
N GLN A 249 -3.79 7.28 -2.42
CA GLN A 249 -4.89 8.19 -2.07
C GLN A 249 -4.87 9.47 -2.91
N VAL A 250 -3.69 10.01 -3.23
CA VAL A 250 -3.57 11.16 -4.15
C VAL A 250 -4.20 10.84 -5.50
N GLY A 251 -3.86 9.70 -6.11
CA GLY A 251 -4.44 9.27 -7.38
C GLY A 251 -5.97 9.09 -7.30
N VAL A 252 -6.46 8.41 -6.26
CA VAL A 252 -7.90 8.24 -6.00
C VAL A 252 -8.61 9.59 -5.91
N SER A 253 -8.05 10.52 -5.13
CA SER A 253 -8.65 11.83 -4.88
C SER A 253 -8.59 12.74 -6.11
N GLU A 254 -7.49 12.72 -6.86
CA GLU A 254 -7.35 13.49 -8.10
C GLU A 254 -8.43 13.11 -9.11
N ARG A 255 -8.60 11.80 -9.34
CA ARG A 255 -9.60 11.33 -10.30
C ARG A 255 -11.04 11.57 -9.82
N ALA A 256 -11.31 11.39 -8.54
CA ALA A 256 -12.60 11.74 -7.97
C ALA A 256 -12.94 13.22 -8.17
N LEU A 257 -11.96 14.11 -7.97
CA LEU A 257 -12.13 15.56 -8.16
C LEU A 257 -12.33 15.91 -9.65
N GLU A 258 -11.59 15.27 -10.57
CA GLU A 258 -11.78 15.46 -12.03
C GLU A 258 -13.17 15.07 -12.47
N ILE A 259 -13.67 13.89 -12.07
CA ILE A 259 -15.02 13.40 -12.38
C ILE A 259 -16.06 14.38 -11.82
N THR A 260 -15.84 14.85 -10.58
CA THR A 260 -16.73 15.82 -9.94
C THR A 260 -16.74 17.15 -10.69
N ALA A 261 -15.58 17.69 -11.05
CA ALA A 261 -15.48 18.93 -11.80
C ALA A 261 -16.17 18.85 -13.17
N GLY A 262 -16.06 17.72 -13.87
CA GLY A 262 -16.80 17.45 -15.10
C GLY A 262 -18.31 17.49 -14.86
N HIS A 263 -18.81 16.75 -13.87
CA HIS A 263 -20.22 16.74 -13.49
C HIS A 263 -20.76 18.14 -13.16
N LEU A 264 -19.99 18.94 -12.40
CA LEU A 264 -20.40 20.30 -12.01
C LEU A 264 -20.54 21.25 -13.20
N LYS A 265 -19.77 21.05 -14.27
CA LYS A 265 -19.83 21.85 -15.51
C LYS A 265 -21.03 21.47 -16.40
N GLU A 266 -21.41 20.19 -16.38
CA GLU A 266 -22.44 19.65 -17.28
C GLU A 266 -23.83 19.61 -16.67
N ARG A 267 -23.94 19.37 -15.34
CA ARG A 267 -25.22 19.23 -14.66
C ARG A 267 -25.92 20.58 -14.51
N ILE A 268 -27.09 20.72 -15.13
CA ILE A 268 -27.91 21.93 -15.06
C ILE A 268 -29.02 21.76 -14.03
N GLN A 269 -29.14 22.71 -13.12
CA GLN A 269 -30.27 22.91 -12.19
C GLN A 269 -30.56 24.41 -12.06
N PHE A 270 -31.82 24.77 -11.86
CA PHE A 270 -32.25 26.17 -11.78
C PHE A 270 -31.84 27.00 -13.01
N GLY A 271 -31.71 26.35 -14.18
CA GLY A 271 -31.40 27.00 -15.48
C GLY A 271 -29.88 27.28 -15.71
N VAL A 272 -29.00 26.86 -14.79
CA VAL A 272 -27.55 27.08 -14.91
C VAL A 272 -26.77 25.82 -14.51
N PRO A 273 -25.50 25.67 -14.96
CA PRO A 273 -24.62 24.63 -14.45
C PRO A 273 -24.45 24.75 -12.93
N ILE A 274 -24.52 23.62 -12.20
CA ILE A 274 -24.44 23.65 -10.73
C ILE A 274 -23.08 24.17 -10.24
N GLY A 275 -22.02 24.07 -11.03
CA GLY A 275 -20.72 24.65 -10.74
C GLY A 275 -20.67 26.17 -10.73
N SER A 276 -21.73 26.86 -11.16
CA SER A 276 -21.85 28.33 -11.05
C SER A 276 -22.26 28.82 -9.64
N PHE A 277 -22.77 27.91 -8.79
CA PHE A 277 -23.14 28.28 -7.42
C PHE A 277 -21.94 28.44 -6.53
N GLN A 278 -21.84 29.55 -5.82
CA GLN A 278 -20.69 29.89 -4.97
C GLN A 278 -20.41 28.79 -3.92
N SER A 279 -21.43 28.24 -3.28
CA SER A 279 -21.29 27.17 -2.31
C SER A 279 -20.66 25.90 -2.89
N VAL A 280 -20.91 25.59 -4.18
CA VAL A 280 -20.31 24.46 -4.90
C VAL A 280 -18.86 24.77 -5.25
N GLN A 281 -18.57 25.99 -5.71
CA GLN A 281 -17.21 26.44 -6.04
C GLN A 281 -16.30 26.39 -4.82
N HIS A 282 -16.75 26.85 -3.65
CA HIS A 282 -15.97 26.80 -2.41
C HIS A 282 -15.65 25.35 -2.03
N ARG A 283 -16.61 24.44 -2.09
CA ARG A 283 -16.37 23.02 -1.81
C ARG A 283 -15.37 22.38 -2.77
N ALA A 284 -15.44 22.71 -4.06
CA ALA A 284 -14.47 22.23 -5.04
C ALA A 284 -13.06 22.79 -4.77
N ALA A 285 -12.97 24.06 -4.35
CA ALA A 285 -11.70 24.67 -3.95
C ALA A 285 -11.12 24.02 -2.69
N ASP A 286 -11.93 23.73 -1.68
CA ASP A 286 -11.51 23.02 -0.47
C ASP A 286 -10.97 21.62 -0.83
N CYS A 287 -11.65 20.88 -1.73
CA CYS A 287 -11.16 19.60 -2.22
C CYS A 287 -9.80 19.71 -2.93
N TRP A 288 -9.57 20.79 -3.68
CA TRP A 288 -8.29 21.04 -4.32
C TRP A 288 -7.18 21.29 -3.30
N ILE A 289 -7.46 22.08 -2.25
CA ILE A 289 -6.53 22.34 -1.16
C ILE A 289 -6.17 21.05 -0.43
N ASP A 290 -7.16 20.22 -0.11
CA ASP A 290 -6.94 18.91 0.52
C ASP A 290 -6.08 18.00 -0.38
N LEU A 291 -6.35 17.95 -1.69
CA LEU A 291 -5.57 17.16 -2.66
C LEU A 291 -4.11 17.60 -2.69
N GLN A 292 -3.83 18.91 -2.73
CA GLN A 292 -2.46 19.42 -2.74
C GLN A 292 -1.76 19.12 -1.41
N SER A 293 -2.44 19.23 -0.28
CA SER A 293 -1.89 18.90 1.03
C SER A 293 -1.52 17.41 1.13
N MET A 294 -2.38 16.51 0.62
CA MET A 294 -2.09 15.09 0.51
C MET A 294 -0.88 14.83 -0.38
N ARG A 295 -0.83 15.44 -1.58
CA ARG A 295 0.24 15.25 -2.56
C ARG A 295 1.61 15.61 -1.97
N TRP A 296 1.76 16.83 -1.49
CA TRP A 296 3.05 17.31 -1.00
C TRP A 296 3.55 16.55 0.23
N THR A 297 2.65 16.20 1.15
CA THR A 297 3.03 15.43 2.33
C THR A 297 3.39 13.98 1.98
N ALA A 298 2.67 13.35 1.05
CA ALA A 298 2.97 11.99 0.59
C ALA A 298 4.33 11.92 -0.12
N TRP A 299 4.59 12.83 -1.06
CA TRP A 299 5.86 12.88 -1.77
C TRP A 299 7.03 13.22 -0.85
N ARG A 300 6.85 14.15 0.12
CA ARG A 300 7.88 14.41 1.13
C ARG A 300 8.23 13.15 1.92
N ALA A 301 7.23 12.38 2.36
CA ALA A 301 7.48 11.13 3.06
C ALA A 301 8.23 10.11 2.19
N ALA A 302 7.83 9.95 0.92
CA ALA A 302 8.50 9.06 -0.02
C ALA A 302 9.97 9.47 -0.28
N CYS A 303 10.25 10.78 -0.44
CA CYS A 303 11.61 11.29 -0.61
C CYS A 303 12.49 10.97 0.59
N ARG A 304 12.01 11.20 1.82
CA ARG A 304 12.77 10.88 3.04
C ARG A 304 13.15 9.40 3.12
N ILE A 305 12.21 8.51 2.78
CA ILE A 305 12.48 7.07 2.74
C ILE A 305 13.51 6.73 1.66
N ALA A 306 13.39 7.35 0.47
CA ALA A 306 14.31 7.10 -0.65
C ALA A 306 15.73 7.59 -0.35
N GLU A 307 15.88 8.64 0.48
CA GLU A 307 17.16 9.19 0.96
C GLU A 307 17.73 8.43 2.16
N ASP A 308 17.13 7.29 2.56
CA ASP A 308 17.52 6.50 3.74
C ASP A 308 17.45 7.26 5.08
N GLU A 309 16.58 8.26 5.15
CA GLU A 309 16.36 9.04 6.35
C GLU A 309 15.18 8.53 7.18
N ASP A 310 15.17 8.86 8.48
CA ASP A 310 14.02 8.57 9.34
C ASP A 310 12.80 9.38 8.86
N ALA A 311 11.78 8.67 8.40
CA ALA A 311 10.56 9.22 7.84
C ALA A 311 9.33 9.06 8.75
N THR A 312 9.52 8.67 10.02
CA THR A 312 8.43 8.38 10.96
C THR A 312 7.44 9.54 11.10
N ARG A 313 7.93 10.78 11.13
CA ARG A 313 7.09 11.99 11.22
C ARG A 313 6.39 12.29 9.92
N GLU A 314 7.15 12.28 8.83
CA GLU A 314 6.64 12.61 7.51
C GLU A 314 5.57 11.60 7.06
N THR A 315 5.76 10.31 7.32
CA THR A 315 4.75 9.28 7.04
C THR A 315 3.51 9.44 7.92
N SER A 316 3.66 9.85 9.18
CA SER A 316 2.52 10.11 10.07
C SER A 316 1.71 11.33 9.61
N VAL A 317 2.40 12.42 9.21
CA VAL A 317 1.76 13.64 8.66
C VAL A 317 1.08 13.32 7.34
N ALA A 318 1.77 12.63 6.43
CA ALA A 318 1.20 12.24 5.14
C ALA A 318 -0.05 11.38 5.31
N LYS A 319 0.01 10.38 6.20
CA LYS A 319 -1.13 9.49 6.42
C LYS A 319 -2.28 10.18 7.16
N PHE A 320 -2.00 11.15 8.02
CA PHE A 320 -3.04 12.02 8.57
C PHE A 320 -3.80 12.76 7.45
N TRP A 321 -3.09 13.42 6.53
CA TRP A 321 -3.70 14.13 5.41
C TRP A 321 -4.42 13.18 4.45
N ALA A 322 -3.83 12.04 4.13
CA ALA A 322 -4.46 11.02 3.28
C ALA A 322 -5.76 10.48 3.89
N ALA A 323 -5.82 10.32 5.22
CA ALA A 323 -7.02 9.85 5.91
C ALA A 323 -8.08 10.95 6.03
N ASP A 324 -7.74 12.10 6.59
CA ASP A 324 -8.68 13.17 6.92
C ASP A 324 -9.07 13.98 5.67
N GLY A 325 -8.09 14.47 4.91
CA GLY A 325 -8.31 15.19 3.65
C GLY A 325 -8.96 14.32 2.57
N GLY A 326 -8.49 13.06 2.43
CA GLY A 326 -9.08 12.09 1.51
C GLY A 326 -10.54 11.79 1.84
N SER A 327 -10.87 11.64 3.13
CA SER A 327 -12.24 11.44 3.60
C SER A 327 -13.12 12.66 3.30
N ARG A 328 -12.65 13.89 3.56
CA ARG A 328 -13.38 15.12 3.24
C ARG A 328 -13.66 15.25 1.74
N LEU A 329 -12.62 15.02 0.91
CA LEU A 329 -12.74 15.09 -0.53
C LEU A 329 -13.73 14.05 -1.06
N ALA A 330 -13.62 12.78 -0.64
CA ALA A 330 -14.50 11.71 -1.09
C ALA A 330 -15.96 11.97 -0.70
N ASN A 331 -16.22 12.41 0.53
CA ASN A 331 -17.56 12.79 0.98
C ASN A 331 -18.12 13.98 0.18
N THR A 332 -17.29 14.98 -0.09
CA THR A 332 -17.71 16.17 -0.87
C THR A 332 -18.00 15.78 -2.32
N ALA A 333 -17.14 14.98 -2.97
CA ALA A 333 -17.35 14.49 -4.31
C ALA A 333 -18.68 13.73 -4.42
N GLN A 334 -18.92 12.77 -3.53
CA GLN A 334 -20.18 12.02 -3.50
C GLN A 334 -21.41 12.90 -3.28
N HIS A 335 -21.33 13.86 -2.34
CA HIS A 335 -22.40 14.78 -2.06
C HIS A 335 -22.73 15.66 -3.28
N LEU A 336 -21.73 16.18 -4.00
CA LEU A 336 -21.91 17.04 -5.16
C LEU A 336 -22.54 16.32 -6.36
N HIS A 337 -22.46 14.99 -6.42
CA HIS A 337 -23.16 14.16 -7.40
C HIS A 337 -24.62 13.86 -7.02
N GLY A 338 -25.01 14.15 -5.77
CA GLY A 338 -26.38 13.86 -5.29
C GLY A 338 -26.70 12.36 -5.36
N GLY A 339 -27.87 11.99 -5.85
CA GLY A 339 -28.30 10.59 -5.99
C GLY A 339 -27.38 9.73 -6.86
N LEU A 340 -26.72 10.31 -7.87
CA LEU A 340 -25.71 9.60 -8.67
C LEU A 340 -24.48 9.18 -7.84
N GLY A 341 -24.19 9.88 -6.76
CA GLY A 341 -23.03 9.57 -5.90
C GLY A 341 -23.12 8.21 -5.23
N VAL A 342 -24.33 7.68 -5.03
CA VAL A 342 -24.56 6.37 -4.39
C VAL A 342 -24.96 5.29 -5.39
N ASP A 343 -25.08 5.63 -6.68
CA ASP A 343 -25.38 4.68 -7.73
C ASP A 343 -24.16 3.79 -8.00
N VAL A 344 -24.31 2.49 -7.81
CA VAL A 344 -23.25 1.48 -8.06
C VAL A 344 -22.88 1.36 -9.54
N ASP A 345 -23.72 1.88 -10.41
CA ASP A 345 -23.48 1.93 -11.84
C ASP A 345 -22.74 3.20 -12.28
N TYR A 346 -22.60 4.19 -11.41
CA TYR A 346 -21.82 5.39 -11.64
C TYR A 346 -20.46 5.31 -10.96
N SER A 347 -19.39 5.77 -11.63
CA SER A 347 -18.00 5.47 -11.21
C SER A 347 -17.61 6.04 -9.86
N ILE A 348 -18.17 7.18 -9.43
CA ILE A 348 -17.70 7.94 -8.26
C ILE A 348 -17.75 7.13 -6.94
N HIS A 349 -18.72 6.22 -6.79
CA HIS A 349 -18.85 5.38 -5.59
C HIS A 349 -17.59 4.53 -5.33
N ARG A 350 -16.86 4.10 -6.37
CA ARG A 350 -15.64 3.29 -6.24
C ARG A 350 -14.52 4.10 -5.59
N TYR A 351 -14.38 5.36 -5.99
CA TYR A 351 -13.40 6.28 -5.40
C TYR A 351 -13.71 6.56 -3.94
N PHE A 352 -14.99 6.68 -3.59
CA PHE A 352 -15.41 6.79 -2.20
C PHE A 352 -15.00 5.56 -1.38
N LEU A 353 -15.28 4.36 -1.87
CA LEU A 353 -14.96 3.11 -1.18
C LEU A 353 -13.43 2.92 -1.03
N TRP A 354 -12.66 3.21 -2.07
CA TRP A 354 -11.21 3.15 -2.03
C TRP A 354 -10.63 4.16 -1.05
N SER A 355 -11.11 5.40 -1.07
CA SER A 355 -10.70 6.41 -0.09
C SER A 355 -10.95 5.96 1.34
N LYS A 356 -12.12 5.36 1.63
CA LYS A 356 -12.46 4.83 2.95
C LYS A 356 -11.58 3.64 3.35
N ALA A 357 -11.26 2.75 2.42
CA ALA A 357 -10.34 1.65 2.69
C ALA A 357 -8.93 2.16 3.02
N ILE A 358 -8.39 3.11 2.24
CA ILE A 358 -7.09 3.72 2.48
C ILE A 358 -7.08 4.51 3.81
N GLU A 359 -8.15 5.27 4.12
CA GLU A 359 -8.31 5.99 5.38
C GLU A 359 -8.09 5.07 6.59
N LEU A 360 -8.70 3.87 6.56
CA LEU A 360 -8.67 2.94 7.69
C LEU A 360 -7.42 2.05 7.72
N SER A 361 -6.76 1.83 6.59
CA SER A 361 -5.59 0.98 6.49
C SER A 361 -4.41 1.53 7.27
N LEU A 362 -3.75 0.69 8.08
CA LEU A 362 -2.59 1.03 8.92
C LEU A 362 -2.82 2.25 9.84
N GLY A 363 -4.06 2.46 10.27
CA GLY A 363 -4.46 3.54 11.17
C GLY A 363 -4.96 4.79 10.46
N ALA A 364 -6.13 5.26 10.87
CA ALA A 364 -6.76 6.50 10.43
C ALA A 364 -6.07 7.74 11.03
N ALA A 365 -6.64 8.93 10.84
CA ALA A 365 -6.05 10.21 11.24
C ALA A 365 -5.61 10.26 12.72
N THR A 366 -6.48 9.87 13.66
CA THR A 366 -6.17 9.93 15.11
C THR A 366 -5.01 9.03 15.51
N PRO A 367 -4.93 7.74 15.12
CA PRO A 367 -3.74 6.91 15.34
C PRO A 367 -2.44 7.53 14.83
N GLN A 368 -2.46 8.20 13.68
CA GLN A 368 -1.26 8.85 13.14
C GLN A 368 -0.83 10.06 13.96
N LEU A 369 -1.77 10.86 14.47
CA LEU A 369 -1.44 11.94 15.40
C LEU A 369 -0.86 11.41 16.70
N VAL A 370 -1.37 10.30 17.22
CA VAL A 370 -0.81 9.63 18.41
C VAL A 370 0.61 9.13 18.14
N ARG A 371 0.85 8.51 16.97
CA ARG A 371 2.20 8.06 16.55
C ARG A 371 3.16 9.24 16.46
N LEU A 372 2.75 10.32 15.82
CA LEU A 372 3.54 11.55 15.71
C LEU A 372 3.86 12.14 17.10
N GLY A 373 2.86 12.24 17.99
CA GLY A 373 3.06 12.74 19.34
C GLY A 373 4.01 11.89 20.18
N ARG A 374 3.95 10.56 20.05
CA ARG A 374 4.91 9.65 20.71
C ARG A 374 6.35 9.87 20.20
N ASP A 375 6.52 9.99 18.89
CA ASP A 375 7.83 10.27 18.31
C ASP A 375 8.38 11.61 18.81
N MET A 376 7.58 12.67 18.77
CA MET A 376 7.98 14.01 19.24
C MET A 376 8.35 14.01 20.74
N ALA A 377 7.67 13.22 21.55
CA ALA A 377 7.98 13.10 22.99
C ALA A 377 9.35 12.44 23.24
N ILE A 378 9.80 11.55 22.36
CA ILE A 378 11.07 10.83 22.47
C ILE A 378 12.21 11.65 21.85
N THR A 379 12.00 12.20 20.67
CA THR A 379 13.08 12.80 19.85
C THR A 379 13.13 14.33 19.93
N GLY A 380 12.14 14.96 20.60
CA GLY A 380 12.00 16.42 20.67
C GLY A 380 11.50 17.04 19.36
N PRO A 381 11.25 18.36 19.34
CA PRO A 381 10.92 19.06 18.09
C PRO A 381 12.14 19.05 17.16
N ARG A 382 11.91 18.75 15.86
CA ARG A 382 12.95 19.00 14.83
C ARG A 382 12.89 20.47 14.46
N GLU A 383 14.06 21.10 14.32
CA GLU A 383 14.12 22.41 13.69
C GLU A 383 13.67 22.29 12.24
N LEU A 384 12.86 23.25 11.78
CA LEU A 384 12.46 23.35 10.37
C LEU A 384 13.69 23.84 9.58
N THR A 385 14.46 22.89 9.04
CA THR A 385 15.56 23.18 8.11
C THR A 385 15.06 23.15 6.67
#